data_b2e9bd551347c16fdb8e580b617b847a
#
_entry.id   b2e9bd551347c16fdb8e580b617b847a
#
_cell.length_a   1.000
_cell.length_b   1.000
_cell.length_c   1.000
_cell.angle_alpha   90.00
_cell.angle_beta   90.00
_cell.angle_gamma   90.00
#
_symmetry.space_group_name_H-M   'P 1'
#
loop_
_entity.id
_entity.type
_entity.pdbx_description
1 polymer ?
#
loop_
_entity_poly.entity_id
_entity_poly.type
_entity_poly.pdbx_seq_one_letter_code
_entity_poly.pdbx_strand_id
1 'polypeptide(L)'
;MRYTQKHPQHTYIKRDVYYFSRVIPSDLKHHYSKPRIIQSLKTKSAHRATVASKMLSAKLDDYWLGLRLKQIDVPASHLLVSGATVNLESNLPTIDEALETYLRIKGRGKSDLFFSHTRRSIKYLTDCLGSRSLDQYTSADAAHLRDWFVLRGLAIASIKRNFGSIKAVVNFVVLEQGLTCNNPFNGVYLHSDNSSKKRKP
;
A
#
# COMPACT_ATOMS: atom_id res chain seq x y z
N MET A 1 51.39 18.95 -12.11
CA MET A 1 50.63 18.17 -11.10
C MET A 1 49.16 18.15 -11.50
N ARG A 2 48.60 16.99 -11.91
CA ARG A 2 47.18 16.87 -12.23
C ARG A 2 46.42 16.65 -10.91
N TYR A 3 45.70 17.67 -10.46
CA TYR A 3 44.77 17.52 -9.34
C TYR A 3 43.63 16.59 -9.80
N THR A 4 43.69 15.33 -9.40
CA THR A 4 42.53 14.42 -9.51
C THR A 4 41.44 14.91 -8.57
N GLN A 5 40.45 15.65 -9.08
CA GLN A 5 39.27 16.01 -8.32
C GLN A 5 38.59 14.69 -7.89
N LYS A 6 38.67 14.40 -6.59
CA LYS A 6 38.07 13.22 -6.00
C LYS A 6 36.56 13.43 -6.00
N HIS A 7 35.87 12.86 -6.98
CA HIS A 7 34.40 12.92 -7.03
C HIS A 7 33.79 12.24 -5.79
N PRO A 8 32.65 12.72 -5.32
CA PRO A 8 31.93 12.03 -4.25
C PRO A 8 31.69 10.56 -4.58
N GLN A 9 31.70 9.71 -3.57
CA GLN A 9 31.51 8.26 -3.73
C GLN A 9 30.19 7.98 -4.48
N HIS A 10 30.22 7.03 -5.41
CA HIS A 10 29.10 6.66 -6.26
C HIS A 10 28.55 7.80 -7.14
N THR A 11 29.39 8.77 -7.51
CA THR A 11 28.96 9.84 -8.41
C THR A 11 29.91 10.02 -9.61
N TYR A 12 29.34 10.55 -10.69
CA TYR A 12 30.08 11.05 -11.85
C TYR A 12 29.42 12.32 -12.42
N ILE A 13 30.14 13.09 -13.20
CA ILE A 13 29.63 14.30 -13.83
C ILE A 13 29.28 14.02 -15.30
N LYS A 14 28.09 14.48 -15.72
CA LYS A 14 27.66 14.51 -17.11
C LYS A 14 27.01 15.85 -17.40
N ARG A 15 27.52 16.61 -18.38
CA ARG A 15 27.04 17.96 -18.74
C ARG A 15 26.93 18.87 -17.51
N ASP A 16 27.98 18.94 -16.71
CA ASP A 16 28.11 19.74 -15.47
C ASP A 16 27.10 19.38 -14.36
N VAL A 17 26.37 18.28 -14.46
CA VAL A 17 25.44 17.80 -13.44
C VAL A 17 25.97 16.51 -12.85
N TYR A 18 25.89 16.39 -11.52
CA TYR A 18 26.25 15.15 -10.82
C TYR A 18 25.16 14.11 -11.00
N TYR A 19 25.60 12.88 -11.28
CA TYR A 19 24.78 11.68 -11.35
C TYR A 19 25.24 10.68 -10.31
N PHE A 20 24.30 10.09 -9.61
CA PHE A 20 24.53 8.92 -8.77
C PHE A 20 24.62 7.68 -9.64
N SER A 21 25.57 6.78 -9.34
CA SER A 21 25.74 5.52 -10.06
C SER A 21 26.25 4.45 -9.12
N ARG A 22 25.45 3.42 -8.88
CA ARG A 22 25.81 2.32 -8.00
C ARG A 22 25.51 0.97 -8.67
N VAL A 23 26.46 0.04 -8.57
CA VAL A 23 26.31 -1.33 -9.07
C VAL A 23 25.38 -2.08 -8.15
N ILE A 24 24.47 -2.87 -8.74
CA ILE A 24 23.58 -3.75 -8.00
C ILE A 24 24.36 -4.98 -7.54
N PRO A 25 24.26 -5.38 -6.26
CA PRO A 25 24.88 -6.62 -5.75
C PRO A 25 24.51 -7.84 -6.59
N SER A 26 25.45 -8.77 -6.74
CA SER A 26 25.28 -9.95 -7.59
C SER A 26 24.10 -10.83 -7.21
N ASP A 27 23.85 -10.96 -5.92
CA ASP A 27 22.75 -11.72 -5.30
C ASP A 27 21.36 -11.11 -5.56
N LEU A 28 21.28 -9.81 -5.85
CA LEU A 28 20.03 -9.09 -6.07
C LEU A 28 19.77 -8.72 -7.54
N LYS A 29 20.66 -9.12 -8.47
CA LYS A 29 20.53 -8.78 -9.89
C LYS A 29 19.22 -9.25 -10.52
N HIS A 30 18.67 -10.36 -10.06
CA HIS A 30 17.41 -10.91 -10.57
C HIS A 30 16.17 -10.03 -10.28
N HIS A 31 16.26 -9.11 -9.33
CA HIS A 31 15.22 -8.12 -9.04
C HIS A 31 15.27 -6.89 -9.96
N TYR A 32 16.28 -6.76 -10.81
CA TYR A 32 16.52 -5.57 -11.61
C TYR A 32 16.73 -5.90 -13.09
N SER A 33 16.19 -5.06 -13.96
CA SER A 33 16.41 -5.16 -15.41
C SER A 33 17.76 -4.62 -15.89
N LYS A 34 18.48 -3.89 -15.04
CA LYS A 34 19.77 -3.25 -15.37
C LYS A 34 20.80 -3.56 -14.29
N PRO A 35 22.10 -3.70 -14.64
CA PRO A 35 23.15 -4.05 -13.69
C PRO A 35 23.55 -2.90 -12.75
N ARG A 36 23.06 -1.68 -13.01
CA ARG A 36 23.47 -0.47 -12.29
C ARG A 36 22.32 0.52 -12.16
N ILE A 37 22.20 1.11 -10.98
CA ILE A 37 21.26 2.20 -10.71
C ILE A 37 21.94 3.52 -11.08
N ILE A 38 21.32 4.31 -11.95
CA ILE A 38 21.80 5.62 -12.37
C ILE A 38 20.67 6.63 -12.16
N GLN A 39 20.96 7.70 -11.42
CA GLN A 39 19.99 8.76 -11.16
C GLN A 39 20.67 10.14 -11.19
N SER A 40 20.04 11.12 -11.84
CA SER A 40 20.51 12.51 -11.79
C SER A 40 20.26 13.10 -10.40
N LEU A 41 21.29 13.73 -9.82
CA LEU A 41 21.20 14.45 -8.55
C LEU A 41 20.73 15.90 -8.72
N LYS A 42 20.51 16.32 -9.97
CA LYS A 42 20.01 17.66 -10.34
C LYS A 42 20.80 18.80 -9.67
N THR A 43 22.10 18.61 -9.44
CA THR A 43 22.98 19.60 -8.82
C THR A 43 24.34 19.65 -9.51
N LYS A 44 24.92 20.84 -9.55
CA LYS A 44 26.32 21.09 -9.97
C LYS A 44 27.27 21.22 -8.77
N SER A 45 26.76 21.30 -7.56
CA SER A 45 27.53 21.43 -6.33
C SER A 45 28.04 20.08 -5.84
N ALA A 46 29.35 19.94 -5.68
CA ALA A 46 30.03 18.76 -5.15
C ALA A 46 29.53 18.43 -3.71
N HIS A 47 29.35 19.46 -2.88
CA HIS A 47 28.86 19.29 -1.50
C HIS A 47 27.43 18.70 -1.48
N ARG A 48 26.50 19.28 -2.25
CA ARG A 48 25.13 18.77 -2.36
C ARG A 48 25.09 17.36 -2.95
N ALA A 49 25.95 17.08 -3.94
CA ALA A 49 26.08 15.75 -4.53
C ALA A 49 26.57 14.72 -3.51
N THR A 50 27.53 15.10 -2.64
CA THR A 50 28.02 14.22 -1.56
C THR A 50 26.90 13.85 -0.58
N VAL A 51 26.13 14.83 -0.12
CA VAL A 51 25.03 14.59 0.81
C VAL A 51 23.96 13.70 0.17
N ALA A 52 23.53 14.06 -1.06
CA ALA A 52 22.51 13.30 -1.78
C ALA A 52 22.96 11.85 -2.08
N SER A 53 24.23 11.66 -2.47
CA SER A 53 24.79 10.33 -2.74
C SER A 53 24.84 9.45 -1.48
N LYS A 54 25.22 10.00 -0.33
CA LYS A 54 25.21 9.29 0.96
C LYS A 54 23.79 8.86 1.33
N MET A 55 22.83 9.77 1.23
CA MET A 55 21.42 9.47 1.53
C MET A 55 20.82 8.38 0.61
N LEU A 56 21.11 8.47 -0.69
CA LEU A 56 20.66 7.44 -1.65
C LEU A 56 21.34 6.10 -1.40
N SER A 57 22.62 6.10 -1.05
CA SER A 57 23.33 4.87 -0.71
C SER A 57 22.74 4.20 0.52
N ALA A 58 22.48 4.94 1.60
CA ALA A 58 21.85 4.39 2.81
C ALA A 58 20.46 3.79 2.51
N LYS A 59 19.59 4.51 1.78
CA LYS A 59 18.27 3.99 1.38
C LYS A 59 18.36 2.71 0.54
N LEU A 60 19.36 2.62 -0.35
CA LEU A 60 19.54 1.40 -1.14
C LEU A 60 20.07 0.25 -0.30
N ASP A 61 20.95 0.52 0.67
CA ASP A 61 21.45 -0.52 1.57
C ASP A 61 20.33 -1.10 2.43
N ASP A 62 19.48 -0.25 3.00
CA ASP A 62 18.30 -0.65 3.77
C ASP A 62 17.32 -1.47 2.91
N TYR A 63 17.06 -1.02 1.69
CA TYR A 63 16.17 -1.71 0.76
C TYR A 63 16.73 -3.09 0.36
N TRP A 64 18.02 -3.17 0.03
CA TRP A 64 18.68 -4.43 -0.32
C TRP A 64 18.78 -5.39 0.85
N LEU A 65 19.00 -4.87 2.06
CA LEU A 65 18.92 -5.69 3.28
C LEU A 65 17.51 -6.28 3.44
N GLY A 66 16.47 -5.46 3.26
CA GLY A 66 15.09 -5.92 3.31
C GLY A 66 14.77 -7.01 2.27
N LEU A 67 15.30 -6.89 1.03
CA LEU A 67 15.14 -7.93 0.01
C LEU A 67 15.83 -9.25 0.39
N ARG A 68 17.04 -9.19 0.97
CA ARG A 68 17.76 -10.38 1.45
C ARG A 68 17.04 -11.06 2.60
N LEU A 69 16.55 -10.27 3.56
CA LEU A 69 15.82 -10.81 4.71
C LEU A 69 14.52 -11.52 4.31
N LYS A 70 13.86 -11.05 3.24
CA LYS A 70 12.69 -11.76 2.68
C LYS A 70 13.00 -13.13 2.07
N GLN A 71 14.23 -13.36 1.69
CA GLN A 71 14.70 -14.64 1.10
C GLN A 71 15.24 -15.62 2.12
N ILE A 72 15.45 -15.19 3.36
CA ILE A 72 15.96 -16.03 4.43
C ILE A 72 14.77 -16.65 5.16
N ASP A 73 14.70 -17.98 5.16
CA ASP A 73 13.78 -18.70 6.04
C ASP A 73 14.09 -18.34 7.50
N VAL A 74 13.03 -18.11 8.28
CA VAL A 74 13.20 -17.77 9.69
C VAL A 74 13.97 -18.89 10.38
N PRO A 75 15.17 -18.63 10.93
CA PRO A 75 15.91 -19.65 11.67
C PRO A 75 15.05 -20.25 12.79
N ALA A 76 15.07 -21.56 12.93
CA ALA A 76 14.31 -22.27 13.96
C ALA A 76 12.79 -22.19 13.83
N SER A 77 12.25 -21.98 12.62
CA SER A 77 10.80 -22.00 12.38
C SER A 77 10.12 -23.31 12.84
N HIS A 78 10.87 -24.42 12.88
CA HIS A 78 10.42 -25.72 13.40
C HIS A 78 10.21 -25.74 14.93
N LEU A 79 10.75 -24.76 15.67
CA LEU A 79 10.53 -24.57 17.11
C LEU A 79 9.27 -23.76 17.41
N LEU A 80 8.65 -23.17 16.38
CA LEU A 80 7.35 -22.55 16.52
C LEU A 80 6.32 -23.65 16.75
N VAL A 81 5.65 -23.62 17.91
CA VAL A 81 4.57 -24.57 18.21
C VAL A 81 3.52 -24.43 17.10
N SER A 82 3.16 -25.56 16.47
CA SER A 82 2.10 -25.62 15.45
C SER A 82 0.80 -25.03 15.99
N GLY A 83 0.47 -23.84 15.57
CA GLY A 83 -0.67 -23.05 16.04
C GLY A 83 -0.33 -21.58 16.25
N ALA A 84 0.94 -21.25 16.46
CA ALA A 84 1.40 -19.87 16.32
C ALA A 84 1.74 -19.62 14.85
N THR A 85 0.73 -19.37 14.02
CA THR A 85 0.96 -18.42 12.94
C THR A 85 1.50 -17.21 13.66
N VAL A 86 2.80 -16.89 13.47
CA VAL A 86 3.31 -15.56 13.72
C VAL A 86 2.57 -14.69 12.71
N ASN A 87 1.33 -14.32 13.05
CA ASN A 87 0.85 -13.03 12.66
C ASN A 87 1.95 -12.11 13.17
N LEU A 88 2.78 -11.57 12.31
CA LEU A 88 3.26 -10.22 12.48
C LEU A 88 1.95 -9.45 12.72
N GLU A 89 1.60 -9.33 14.01
CA GLU A 89 0.48 -8.50 14.39
C GLU A 89 0.81 -7.16 13.78
N SER A 90 0.19 -6.91 12.64
CA SER A 90 0.12 -5.55 12.16
C SER A 90 -0.58 -4.86 13.31
N ASN A 91 0.11 -3.92 13.97
CA ASN A 91 -0.49 -3.08 15.03
C ASN A 91 -1.63 -2.22 14.45
N LEU A 92 -2.11 -2.59 13.26
CA LEU A 92 -3.20 -1.94 12.57
C LEU A 92 -4.51 -2.66 12.89
N PRO A 93 -5.59 -1.90 13.09
CA PRO A 93 -6.90 -2.46 13.40
C PRO A 93 -7.40 -3.37 12.28
N THR A 94 -8.14 -4.40 12.66
CA THR A 94 -8.91 -5.22 11.74
C THR A 94 -10.07 -4.41 11.15
N ILE A 95 -10.66 -4.91 10.06
CA ILE A 95 -11.81 -4.23 9.44
C ILE A 95 -13.02 -4.16 10.39
N ASP A 96 -13.17 -5.14 11.30
CA ASP A 96 -14.25 -5.15 12.28
C ASP A 96 -14.01 -4.10 13.38
N GLU A 97 -12.79 -3.96 13.88
CA GLU A 97 -12.40 -2.90 14.82
C GLU A 97 -12.54 -1.51 14.19
N ALA A 98 -12.18 -1.40 12.90
CA ALA A 98 -12.38 -0.20 12.13
C ALA A 98 -13.86 0.17 12.00
N LEU A 99 -14.74 -0.81 11.76
CA LEU A 99 -16.17 -0.62 11.72
C LEU A 99 -16.71 -0.08 13.05
N GLU A 100 -16.35 -0.69 14.17
CA GLU A 100 -16.83 -0.27 15.49
C GLU A 100 -16.31 1.15 15.84
N THR A 101 -15.07 1.45 15.52
CA THR A 101 -14.51 2.81 15.69
C THR A 101 -15.28 3.84 14.85
N TYR A 102 -15.55 3.51 13.58
CA TYR A 102 -16.32 4.37 12.69
C TYR A 102 -17.73 4.61 13.19
N LEU A 103 -18.44 3.55 13.60
CA LEU A 103 -19.81 3.66 14.09
C LEU A 103 -19.89 4.42 15.40
N ARG A 104 -18.93 4.22 16.30
CA ARG A 104 -18.87 4.94 17.60
C ARG A 104 -18.73 6.45 17.38
N ILE A 105 -17.89 6.89 16.44
CA ILE A 105 -17.56 8.31 16.26
C ILE A 105 -18.53 8.96 15.27
N LYS A 106 -18.71 8.37 14.08
CA LYS A 106 -19.55 8.93 13.00
C LYS A 106 -21.04 8.62 13.13
N GLY A 107 -21.38 7.63 13.97
CA GLY A 107 -22.77 7.23 14.19
C GLY A 107 -23.59 8.18 15.06
N ARG A 108 -22.96 9.12 15.80
CA ARG A 108 -23.70 10.06 16.65
C ARG A 108 -24.73 10.83 15.84
N GLY A 109 -26.02 10.73 16.23
CA GLY A 109 -27.14 11.40 15.55
C GLY A 109 -27.52 10.80 14.18
N LYS A 110 -27.01 9.63 13.82
CA LYS A 110 -27.40 8.91 12.61
C LYS A 110 -28.58 7.98 12.87
N SER A 111 -29.35 7.69 11.81
CA SER A 111 -30.47 6.76 11.86
C SER A 111 -30.01 5.30 11.92
N ASP A 112 -30.90 4.40 12.38
CA ASP A 112 -30.65 2.95 12.40
C ASP A 112 -30.32 2.40 11.01
N LEU A 113 -30.86 3.02 9.97
CA LEU A 113 -30.58 2.66 8.58
C LEU A 113 -29.09 2.86 8.24
N PHE A 114 -28.45 3.92 8.76
CA PHE A 114 -27.02 4.14 8.59
C PHE A 114 -26.20 3.01 9.22
N PHE A 115 -26.52 2.62 10.46
CA PHE A 115 -25.83 1.53 11.16
C PHE A 115 -26.01 0.21 10.42
N SER A 116 -27.26 -0.16 10.09
CA SER A 116 -27.60 -1.40 9.41
C SER A 116 -26.91 -1.50 8.05
N HIS A 117 -26.90 -0.42 7.28
CA HIS A 117 -26.26 -0.39 5.96
C HIS A 117 -24.74 -0.52 6.06
N THR A 118 -24.11 0.20 6.98
CA THR A 118 -22.65 0.17 7.15
C THR A 118 -22.21 -1.22 7.61
N ARG A 119 -22.87 -1.80 8.62
CA ARG A 119 -22.60 -3.18 9.10
C ARG A 119 -22.77 -4.21 7.98
N ARG A 120 -23.83 -4.10 7.19
CA ARG A 120 -24.07 -4.99 6.05
C ARG A 120 -22.97 -4.90 5.00
N SER A 121 -22.49 -3.70 4.70
CA SER A 121 -21.43 -3.49 3.70
C SER A 121 -20.10 -4.12 4.15
N ILE A 122 -19.75 -3.99 5.43
CA ILE A 122 -18.56 -4.63 5.99
C ILE A 122 -18.77 -6.16 6.08
N LYS A 123 -19.95 -6.63 6.45
CA LYS A 123 -20.25 -8.05 6.44
C LYS A 123 -20.05 -8.68 5.06
N TYR A 124 -20.47 -8.03 3.99
CA TYR A 124 -20.20 -8.52 2.64
C TYR A 124 -18.71 -8.61 2.33
N LEU A 125 -17.92 -7.65 2.81
CA LEU A 125 -16.47 -7.69 2.65
C LEU A 125 -15.88 -8.87 3.42
N THR A 126 -16.26 -9.07 4.68
CA THR A 126 -15.75 -10.17 5.52
C THR A 126 -16.23 -11.55 5.04
N ASP A 127 -17.44 -11.66 4.50
CA ASP A 127 -17.97 -12.88 3.90
C ASP A 127 -17.19 -13.29 2.62
N CYS A 128 -16.68 -12.30 1.87
CA CYS A 128 -15.93 -12.54 0.62
C CYS A 128 -14.43 -12.74 0.84
N LEU A 129 -13.82 -11.94 1.71
CA LEU A 129 -12.36 -11.82 1.86
C LEU A 129 -11.84 -12.26 3.23
N GLY A 130 -12.72 -12.46 4.19
CA GLY A 130 -12.36 -12.66 5.60
C GLY A 130 -12.06 -11.35 6.34
N SER A 131 -12.09 -11.42 7.68
CA SER A 131 -11.67 -10.32 8.53
C SER A 131 -10.15 -10.32 8.62
N ARG A 132 -9.53 -9.21 8.21
CA ARG A 132 -8.07 -9.00 8.18
C ARG A 132 -7.74 -7.60 8.72
N SER A 133 -6.47 -7.38 9.05
CA SER A 133 -5.96 -6.03 9.32
C SER A 133 -6.01 -5.16 8.07
N LEU A 134 -6.16 -3.84 8.24
CA LEU A 134 -6.38 -2.91 7.13
C LEU A 134 -5.26 -2.91 6.07
N ASP A 135 -4.02 -3.19 6.45
CA ASP A 135 -2.85 -3.27 5.57
C ASP A 135 -2.77 -4.56 4.76
N GLN A 136 -3.51 -5.59 5.15
CA GLN A 136 -3.52 -6.89 4.47
C GLN A 136 -4.46 -6.95 3.26
N TYR A 137 -5.33 -5.95 3.11
CA TYR A 137 -6.17 -5.86 1.91
C TYR A 137 -5.41 -5.22 0.77
N THR A 138 -5.56 -5.78 -0.43
CA THR A 138 -4.90 -5.33 -1.66
C THR A 138 -5.91 -4.80 -2.69
N SER A 139 -5.42 -4.14 -3.72
CA SER A 139 -6.26 -3.74 -4.86
C SER A 139 -6.84 -4.95 -5.62
N ALA A 140 -6.16 -6.09 -5.59
CA ALA A 140 -6.67 -7.34 -6.15
C ALA A 140 -7.86 -7.87 -5.33
N ASP A 141 -7.80 -7.80 -4.00
CA ASP A 141 -8.92 -8.14 -3.13
C ASP A 141 -10.14 -7.25 -3.39
N ALA A 142 -9.89 -5.95 -3.60
CA ALA A 142 -10.96 -5.02 -3.90
C ALA A 142 -11.62 -5.29 -5.27
N ALA A 143 -10.85 -5.70 -6.28
CA ALA A 143 -11.39 -6.17 -7.56
C ALA A 143 -12.18 -7.48 -7.41
N HIS A 144 -11.66 -8.43 -6.62
CA HIS A 144 -12.35 -9.68 -6.30
C HIS A 144 -13.71 -9.45 -5.61
N LEU A 145 -13.76 -8.54 -4.65
CA LEU A 145 -15.02 -8.16 -3.99
C LEU A 145 -16.04 -7.57 -4.98
N ARG A 146 -15.58 -6.74 -5.93
CA ARG A 146 -16.45 -6.23 -7.00
C ARG A 146 -17.05 -7.36 -7.82
N ASP A 147 -16.24 -8.29 -8.27
CA ASP A 147 -16.64 -9.39 -9.12
C ASP A 147 -17.58 -10.34 -8.37
N TRP A 148 -17.33 -10.56 -7.08
CA TRP A 148 -18.21 -11.31 -6.18
C TRP A 148 -19.60 -10.66 -6.03
N PHE A 149 -19.71 -9.34 -5.96
CA PHE A 149 -20.99 -8.64 -5.97
C PHE A 149 -21.74 -8.82 -7.29
N VAL A 150 -21.00 -8.78 -8.41
CA VAL A 150 -21.58 -8.99 -9.75
C VAL A 150 -22.13 -10.42 -9.87
N LEU A 151 -21.38 -11.43 -9.45
CA LEU A 151 -21.81 -12.83 -9.44
C LEU A 151 -23.04 -13.06 -8.58
N ARG A 152 -23.22 -12.30 -7.51
CA ARG A 152 -24.44 -12.33 -6.67
C ARG A 152 -25.62 -11.57 -7.26
N GLY A 153 -25.46 -11.00 -8.44
CA GLY A 153 -26.54 -10.28 -9.13
C GLY A 153 -26.91 -8.93 -8.51
N LEU A 154 -26.01 -8.29 -7.73
CA LEU A 154 -26.29 -6.98 -7.17
C LEU A 154 -26.32 -5.92 -8.28
N ALA A 155 -27.30 -5.03 -8.24
CA ALA A 155 -27.35 -3.87 -9.12
C ALA A 155 -26.12 -2.97 -8.91
N ILE A 156 -25.63 -2.36 -10.00
CA ILE A 156 -24.41 -1.50 -9.96
C ILE A 156 -24.55 -0.37 -8.95
N ALA A 157 -25.74 0.23 -8.83
CA ALA A 157 -26.00 1.26 -7.83
C ALA A 157 -25.80 0.74 -6.37
N SER A 158 -26.20 -0.53 -6.11
CA SER A 158 -25.99 -1.19 -4.83
C SER A 158 -24.51 -1.49 -4.57
N ILE A 159 -23.79 -1.94 -5.61
CA ILE A 159 -22.33 -2.17 -5.54
C ILE A 159 -21.63 -0.87 -5.18
N LYS A 160 -21.92 0.22 -5.90
CA LYS A 160 -21.35 1.56 -5.63
C LYS A 160 -21.63 2.02 -4.19
N ARG A 161 -22.84 1.80 -3.69
CA ARG A 161 -23.22 2.16 -2.33
C ARG A 161 -22.44 1.37 -1.28
N ASN A 162 -22.29 0.04 -1.47
CA ASN A 162 -21.51 -0.80 -0.56
C ASN A 162 -20.04 -0.41 -0.55
N PHE A 163 -19.44 -0.22 -1.73
CA PHE A 163 -18.07 0.30 -1.83
C PHE A 163 -17.91 1.67 -1.18
N GLY A 164 -18.90 2.55 -1.32
CA GLY A 164 -18.92 3.85 -0.65
C GLY A 164 -18.81 3.74 0.87
N SER A 165 -19.58 2.80 1.48
CA SER A 165 -19.52 2.55 2.92
C SER A 165 -18.18 1.93 3.34
N ILE A 166 -17.68 0.95 2.61
CA ILE A 166 -16.37 0.32 2.89
C ILE A 166 -15.25 1.37 2.83
N LYS A 167 -15.22 2.17 1.76
CA LYS A 167 -14.24 3.27 1.62
C LYS A 167 -14.31 4.25 2.77
N ALA A 168 -15.53 4.63 3.19
CA ALA A 168 -15.73 5.59 4.27
C ALA A 168 -15.20 5.05 5.61
N VAL A 169 -15.43 3.78 5.92
CA VAL A 169 -14.92 3.14 7.14
C VAL A 169 -13.39 3.12 7.14
N VAL A 170 -12.79 2.61 6.07
CA VAL A 170 -11.32 2.48 5.98
C VAL A 170 -10.64 3.85 5.99
N ASN A 171 -11.08 4.79 5.14
CA ASN A 171 -10.49 6.13 5.07
C ASN A 171 -10.61 6.87 6.41
N PHE A 172 -11.75 6.72 7.10
CA PHE A 172 -11.95 7.36 8.38
C PHE A 172 -10.94 6.87 9.42
N VAL A 173 -10.77 5.55 9.55
CA VAL A 173 -9.87 4.98 10.56
C VAL A 173 -8.40 5.25 10.22
N VAL A 174 -8.05 5.18 8.93
CA VAL A 174 -6.69 5.56 8.48
C VAL A 174 -6.35 7.00 8.89
N LEU A 175 -7.28 7.93 8.70
CA LEU A 175 -7.08 9.34 9.08
C LEU A 175 -7.13 9.55 10.60
N GLU A 176 -8.10 8.96 11.29
CA GLU A 176 -8.32 9.15 12.74
C GLU A 176 -7.15 8.62 13.57
N GLN A 177 -6.56 7.51 13.14
CA GLN A 177 -5.45 6.86 13.85
C GLN A 177 -4.07 7.19 13.25
N GLY A 178 -4.01 8.05 12.23
CA GLY A 178 -2.76 8.44 11.57
C GLY A 178 -2.01 7.26 10.93
N LEU A 179 -2.73 6.27 10.40
CA LEU A 179 -2.14 5.09 9.80
C LEU A 179 -1.48 5.41 8.45
N THR A 180 -0.38 4.71 8.14
CA THR A 180 0.36 4.90 6.89
C THR A 180 -0.10 4.00 5.74
N CYS A 181 -1.11 3.14 5.97
CA CYS A 181 -1.65 2.26 4.94
C CYS A 181 -2.58 3.02 3.98
N ASN A 182 -2.54 2.64 2.71
CA ASN A 182 -3.45 3.17 1.71
C ASN A 182 -4.74 2.36 1.68
N ASN A 183 -5.88 3.02 1.41
CA ASN A 183 -7.14 2.32 1.22
C ASN A 183 -7.20 1.66 -0.17
N PRO A 184 -7.13 0.32 -0.28
CA PRO A 184 -7.10 -0.37 -1.56
C PRO A 184 -8.43 -0.31 -2.32
N PHE A 185 -9.53 -0.02 -1.64
CA PHE A 185 -10.85 0.08 -2.24
C PHE A 185 -11.08 1.40 -3.00
N ASN A 186 -10.23 2.42 -2.82
CA ASN A 186 -10.40 3.72 -3.49
C ASN A 186 -10.29 3.65 -5.01
N GLY A 187 -9.36 2.83 -5.54
CA GLY A 187 -9.03 2.74 -6.96
C GLY A 187 -9.85 1.75 -7.77
N VAL A 188 -10.88 1.10 -7.20
CA VAL A 188 -11.65 0.08 -7.91
C VAL A 188 -12.54 0.71 -8.97
N TYR A 189 -12.37 0.25 -10.21
CA TYR A 189 -13.26 0.62 -11.31
C TYR A 189 -14.63 -0.05 -11.13
N LEU A 190 -15.67 0.76 -11.07
CA LEU A 190 -17.06 0.33 -11.02
C LEU A 190 -17.77 0.82 -12.28
N HIS A 191 -18.36 -0.10 -13.05
CA HIS A 191 -19.11 0.26 -14.25
C HIS A 191 -20.13 1.38 -13.96
N SER A 192 -20.26 2.32 -14.88
CA SER A 192 -21.37 3.27 -14.86
C SER A 192 -22.54 2.70 -15.64
N ASP A 193 -23.71 2.57 -14.99
CA ASP A 193 -24.93 2.34 -15.74
C ASP A 193 -25.24 3.57 -16.58
N ASN A 194 -25.03 3.49 -17.88
CA ASN A 194 -25.55 4.47 -18.85
C ASN A 194 -27.08 4.34 -19.06
N SER A 195 -27.76 3.48 -18.30
CA SER A 195 -29.20 3.40 -18.31
C SER A 195 -29.81 4.38 -17.29
N SER A 196 -29.64 5.67 -17.54
CA SER A 196 -30.53 6.67 -16.94
C SER A 196 -31.93 6.47 -17.56
N LYS A 197 -32.73 5.54 -16.99
CA LYS A 197 -34.18 5.63 -17.17
C LYS A 197 -34.60 6.98 -16.64
N LYS A 198 -34.79 7.94 -17.56
CA LYS A 198 -35.49 9.20 -17.29
C LYS A 198 -36.79 8.80 -16.61
N ARG A 199 -36.99 9.24 -15.35
CA ARG A 199 -38.32 9.21 -14.75
C ARG A 199 -39.22 9.99 -15.69
N LYS A 200 -40.21 9.34 -16.29
CA LYS A 200 -41.29 10.05 -16.96
C LYS A 200 -42.02 10.90 -15.91
N PRO A 201 -42.39 12.13 -16.26
CA PRO A 201 -43.15 13.04 -15.41
C PRO A 201 -44.50 12.45 -14.99
#